data_f36d0bfba7d0ff35db8f15a5ad5daf97
#
_entry.id   f36d0bfba7d0ff35db8f15a5ad5daf97
#
_cell.length_a   1.000
_cell.length_b   1.000
_cell.length_c   1.000
_cell.angle_alpha   90.00
_cell.angle_beta   90.00
_cell.angle_gamma   90.00
#
_symmetry.space_group_name_H-M   'P 1'
#
loop_
_entity.id
_entity.type
_entity.pdbx_description
1 polymer ?
#
loop_
_entity_poly.entity_id
_entity_poly.type
_entity_poly.pdbx_seq_one_letter_code
_entity_poly.pdbx_strand_id
1 'polypeptide(L)'
;MMERERHRIISISELEKIINIVFNNRDEVLLCYLYGSYVLGNRTEFSDIDLGILLDSTFKKDYLYLVNLSLEIEKEFGNKIEVDLCILNDATPRFLYNIIKNGRNLHSKDDTTQHEFEIRILYDYLEIKPILDMYDKMTIMDVLKD
;
A
#
# COMPACT_ATOMS: atom_id res chain seq x y z
N MET A 1 -6.17 32.02 0.95
CA MET A 1 -5.38 30.95 1.59
C MET A 1 -6.26 29.72 1.74
N MET A 2 -5.93 28.66 1.07
CA MET A 2 -6.71 27.41 1.23
C MET A 2 -6.30 26.74 2.54
N GLU A 3 -7.23 26.63 3.47
CA GLU A 3 -7.01 25.77 4.63
C GLU A 3 -7.06 24.32 4.18
N ARG A 4 -6.11 23.52 4.70
CA ARG A 4 -6.14 22.08 4.48
C ARG A 4 -7.39 21.52 5.16
N GLU A 5 -8.24 20.86 4.36
CA GLU A 5 -9.45 20.26 4.90
C GLU A 5 -9.10 19.17 5.91
N ARG A 6 -9.83 19.17 7.03
CA ARG A 6 -9.70 18.12 8.04
C ARG A 6 -10.40 16.87 7.57
N HIS A 7 -9.67 15.77 7.52
CA HIS A 7 -10.23 14.47 7.18
C HIS A 7 -10.76 13.79 8.44
N ARG A 8 -11.83 13.02 8.27
CA ARG A 8 -12.34 12.16 9.33
C ARG A 8 -11.35 11.01 9.57
N ILE A 9 -11.04 10.74 10.85
CA ILE A 9 -10.28 9.54 11.19
C ILE A 9 -11.23 8.35 11.13
N ILE A 10 -10.89 7.37 10.30
CA ILE A 10 -11.69 6.16 10.09
C ILE A 10 -10.98 4.98 10.78
N SER A 11 -11.76 4.12 11.43
CA SER A 11 -11.21 2.91 12.01
C SER A 11 -10.75 1.94 10.91
N ILE A 12 -9.76 1.12 11.22
CA ILE A 12 -9.26 0.11 10.26
C ILE A 12 -10.38 -0.87 9.90
N SER A 13 -11.25 -1.22 10.84
CA SER A 13 -12.39 -2.09 10.60
C SER A 13 -13.39 -1.50 9.59
N GLU A 14 -13.70 -0.22 9.71
CA GLU A 14 -14.58 0.49 8.77
C GLU A 14 -13.93 0.59 7.39
N LEU A 15 -12.62 0.90 7.36
CA LEU A 15 -11.84 0.96 6.13
C LEU A 15 -11.84 -0.37 5.40
N GLU A 16 -11.61 -1.48 6.12
CA GLU A 16 -11.62 -2.82 5.56
C GLU A 16 -12.97 -3.16 4.91
N LYS A 17 -14.08 -2.82 5.56
CA LYS A 17 -15.42 -3.05 5.01
C LYS A 17 -15.63 -2.32 3.70
N ILE A 18 -15.28 -1.05 3.64
CA ILE A 18 -15.48 -0.22 2.46
C ILE A 18 -14.58 -0.69 1.31
N ILE A 19 -13.33 -1.00 1.62
CA ILE A 19 -12.39 -1.52 0.61
C ILE A 19 -12.90 -2.82 0.02
N ASN A 20 -13.44 -3.73 0.82
CA ASN A 20 -14.00 -4.98 0.31
C ASN A 20 -15.26 -4.76 -0.54
N ILE A 21 -16.10 -3.79 -0.19
CA ILE A 21 -17.26 -3.45 -1.03
C ILE A 21 -16.80 -3.00 -2.42
N VAL A 22 -15.79 -2.14 -2.49
CA VAL A 22 -15.26 -1.64 -3.77
C VAL A 22 -14.59 -2.77 -4.56
N PHE A 23 -13.72 -3.55 -3.92
CA PHE A 23 -12.87 -4.51 -4.64
C PHE A 23 -13.55 -5.84 -4.92
N ASN A 24 -14.63 -6.19 -4.23
CA ASN A 24 -15.40 -7.39 -4.56
C ASN A 24 -16.00 -7.34 -5.96
N ASN A 25 -16.16 -6.15 -6.52
CA ASN A 25 -16.65 -5.95 -7.89
C ASN A 25 -15.52 -5.67 -8.89
N ARG A 26 -14.26 -5.82 -8.47
CA ARG A 26 -13.10 -5.56 -9.32
C ARG A 26 -12.17 -6.76 -9.32
N ASP A 27 -12.37 -7.64 -10.30
CA ASP A 27 -11.63 -8.90 -10.39
C ASP A 27 -10.14 -8.69 -10.65
N GLU A 28 -9.75 -7.55 -11.22
CA GLU A 28 -8.35 -7.23 -11.49
C GLU A 28 -7.54 -6.94 -10.23
N VAL A 29 -8.20 -6.57 -9.12
CA VAL A 29 -7.51 -6.33 -7.85
C VAL A 29 -7.42 -7.62 -7.07
N LEU A 30 -6.21 -8.17 -6.97
CA LEU A 30 -5.96 -9.44 -6.28
C LEU A 30 -5.78 -9.25 -4.78
N LEU A 31 -5.05 -8.22 -4.37
CA LEU A 31 -4.71 -7.92 -2.98
C LEU A 31 -4.73 -6.42 -2.75
N CYS A 32 -5.03 -6.01 -1.52
CA CYS A 32 -4.91 -4.64 -1.08
C CYS A 32 -4.33 -4.59 0.33
N TYR A 33 -3.31 -3.77 0.51
CA TYR A 33 -2.65 -3.55 1.80
C TYR A 33 -2.76 -2.09 2.21
N LEU A 34 -3.03 -1.89 3.50
CA LEU A 34 -2.93 -0.58 4.14
C LEU A 34 -1.51 -0.44 4.69
N TYR A 35 -0.89 0.71 4.46
CA TYR A 35 0.43 1.01 5.01
C TYR A 35 0.49 2.48 5.44
N GLY A 36 1.66 2.93 5.89
CA GLY A 36 1.87 4.31 6.28
C GLY A 36 1.30 4.65 7.65
N SER A 37 0.93 5.91 7.84
CA SER A 37 0.56 6.46 9.15
C SER A 37 -0.66 5.80 9.79
N TYR A 38 -1.60 5.31 9.00
CA TYR A 38 -2.78 4.64 9.52
C TYR A 38 -2.47 3.34 10.26
N VAL A 39 -1.44 2.61 9.83
CA VAL A 39 -1.04 1.36 10.47
C VAL A 39 -0.08 1.61 11.61
N LEU A 40 0.83 2.60 11.46
CA LEU A 40 1.86 2.90 12.44
C LEU A 40 1.35 3.62 13.69
N GLY A 41 0.07 3.98 13.73
CA GLY A 41 -0.52 4.69 14.86
C GLY A 41 -0.27 6.20 14.88
N ASN A 42 0.34 6.73 13.84
CA ASN A 42 0.64 8.16 13.69
C ASN A 42 -0.46 8.92 12.97
N ARG A 43 -1.59 8.28 12.72
CA ARG A 43 -2.68 8.89 11.97
C ARG A 43 -3.28 10.07 12.72
N THR A 44 -3.57 11.12 11.96
CA THR A 44 -4.26 12.31 12.43
C THR A 44 -5.43 12.61 11.51
N GLU A 45 -6.22 13.63 11.84
CA GLU A 45 -7.31 14.10 10.97
C GLU A 45 -6.82 14.63 9.61
N PHE A 46 -5.50 14.79 9.43
CA PHE A 46 -4.88 15.23 8.17
C PHE A 46 -4.19 14.10 7.42
N SER A 47 -4.19 12.90 7.95
CA SER A 47 -3.50 11.77 7.34
C SER A 47 -4.28 11.24 6.14
N ASP A 48 -3.57 11.02 5.04
CA ASP A 48 -4.09 10.31 3.88
C ASP A 48 -4.09 8.81 4.16
N ILE A 49 -4.92 8.08 3.44
CA ILE A 49 -4.92 6.63 3.49
C ILE A 49 -4.02 6.11 2.37
N ASP A 50 -2.94 5.44 2.75
CA ASP A 50 -1.99 4.84 1.81
C ASP A 50 -2.36 3.38 1.57
N LEU A 51 -2.70 3.05 0.33
CA LEU A 51 -3.09 1.71 -0.09
C LEU A 51 -2.18 1.21 -1.21
N GLY A 52 -1.71 -0.03 -1.06
CA GLY A 52 -0.99 -0.73 -2.11
C GLY A 52 -1.86 -1.84 -2.68
N ILE A 53 -1.99 -1.92 -3.99
CA ILE A 53 -2.78 -2.93 -4.67
C ILE A 53 -1.94 -3.80 -5.58
N LEU A 54 -2.20 -5.10 -5.56
CA LEU A 54 -1.64 -6.04 -6.51
C LEU A 54 -2.69 -6.31 -7.58
N LEU A 55 -2.34 -6.03 -8.82
CA LEU A 55 -3.22 -6.24 -9.96
C LEU A 55 -2.88 -7.56 -10.66
N ASP A 56 -3.90 -8.18 -11.25
CA ASP A 56 -3.71 -9.32 -12.13
C ASP A 56 -2.75 -8.95 -13.27
N SER A 57 -1.76 -9.81 -13.54
CA SER A 57 -0.70 -9.53 -14.51
C SER A 57 -1.23 -9.39 -15.95
N THR A 58 -2.39 -9.95 -16.23
CA THR A 58 -3.02 -9.87 -17.56
C THR A 58 -3.89 -8.63 -17.73
N PHE A 59 -4.17 -7.91 -16.66
CA PHE A 59 -4.99 -6.72 -16.70
C PHE A 59 -4.22 -5.56 -17.34
N LYS A 60 -4.83 -4.94 -18.35
CA LYS A 60 -4.28 -3.78 -19.03
C LYS A 60 -4.96 -2.52 -18.51
N LYS A 61 -4.27 -1.80 -17.63
CA LYS A 61 -4.79 -0.54 -17.12
C LYS A 61 -4.52 0.60 -18.11
N ASP A 62 -5.47 1.52 -18.25
CA ASP A 62 -5.17 2.80 -18.87
C ASP A 62 -4.45 3.70 -17.84
N TYR A 63 -3.90 4.84 -18.29
CA TYR A 63 -3.10 5.65 -17.40
C TYR A 63 -3.94 6.49 -16.40
N LEU A 64 -5.26 6.53 -16.56
CA LEU A 64 -6.16 7.15 -15.59
C LEU A 64 -6.72 6.15 -14.57
N TYR A 65 -6.36 4.88 -14.68
CA TYR A 65 -6.93 3.82 -13.84
C TYR A 65 -6.79 4.11 -12.35
N LEU A 66 -5.58 4.46 -11.89
CA LEU A 66 -5.34 4.75 -10.47
C LEU A 66 -6.13 5.97 -9.99
N VAL A 67 -6.19 7.02 -10.79
CA VAL A 67 -6.94 8.22 -10.44
C VAL A 67 -8.43 7.89 -10.31
N ASN A 68 -8.97 7.19 -11.27
CA ASN A 68 -10.39 6.81 -11.25
C ASN A 68 -10.73 5.89 -10.08
N LEU A 69 -9.85 4.93 -9.77
CA LEU A 69 -10.05 4.03 -8.64
C LEU A 69 -9.94 4.77 -7.31
N SER A 70 -8.98 5.68 -7.17
CA SER A 70 -8.85 6.51 -5.97
C SER A 70 -10.10 7.34 -5.72
N LEU A 71 -10.64 7.95 -6.76
CA LEU A 71 -11.86 8.75 -6.66
C LEU A 71 -13.08 7.90 -6.29
N GLU A 72 -13.17 6.69 -6.82
CA GLU A 72 -14.24 5.75 -6.47
C GLU A 72 -14.19 5.37 -5.00
N ILE A 73 -13.00 5.08 -4.47
CA ILE A 73 -12.82 4.76 -3.05
C ILE A 73 -13.15 5.97 -2.19
N GLU A 74 -12.63 7.15 -2.53
CA GLU A 74 -12.90 8.39 -1.79
C GLU A 74 -14.39 8.71 -1.75
N LYS A 75 -15.10 8.44 -2.83
CA LYS A 75 -16.54 8.64 -2.92
C LYS A 75 -17.31 7.76 -1.92
N GLU A 76 -16.87 6.52 -1.73
CA GLU A 76 -17.48 5.61 -0.75
C GLU A 76 -17.29 6.09 0.69
N PHE A 77 -16.27 6.93 0.93
CA PHE A 77 -16.05 7.59 2.21
C PHE A 77 -16.70 8.99 2.29
N GLY A 78 -17.57 9.32 1.33
CA GLY A 78 -18.23 10.62 1.30
C GLY A 78 -17.31 11.79 0.96
N ASN A 79 -16.22 11.55 0.25
CA ASN A 79 -15.21 12.53 -0.16
C ASN A 79 -14.55 13.27 1.02
N LYS A 80 -14.50 12.64 2.20
CA LYS A 80 -13.91 13.22 3.42
C LYS A 80 -12.51 12.75 3.71
N ILE A 81 -11.94 11.92 2.83
CA ILE A 81 -10.63 11.29 2.98
C ILE A 81 -9.93 11.33 1.63
N GLU A 82 -8.63 11.57 1.65
CA GLU A 82 -7.77 11.38 0.50
C GLU A 82 -7.15 9.99 0.53
N VAL A 83 -7.17 9.32 -0.60
CA VAL A 83 -6.60 7.98 -0.77
C VAL A 83 -5.44 8.07 -1.75
N ASP A 84 -4.29 7.58 -1.32
CA ASP A 84 -3.10 7.45 -2.16
C ASP A 84 -2.91 5.98 -2.52
N LEU A 85 -3.13 5.65 -3.80
CA LEU A 85 -2.98 4.29 -4.31
C LEU A 85 -1.65 4.10 -5.01
N CYS A 86 -0.95 3.02 -4.69
CA CYS A 86 0.20 2.59 -5.46
C CYS A 86 0.01 1.14 -5.94
N ILE A 87 0.67 0.82 -7.05
CA ILE A 87 0.67 -0.52 -7.63
C ILE A 87 1.89 -1.27 -7.10
N LEU A 88 1.66 -2.47 -6.56
CA LEU A 88 2.71 -3.28 -5.96
C LEU A 88 3.45 -4.17 -6.96
N ASN A 89 2.91 -4.36 -8.17
CA ASN A 89 3.42 -5.33 -9.13
C ASN A 89 4.91 -5.15 -9.45
N ASP A 90 5.36 -3.91 -9.57
CA ASP A 90 6.75 -3.58 -9.94
C ASP A 90 7.50 -2.83 -8.83
N ALA A 91 6.99 -2.88 -7.60
CA ALA A 91 7.64 -2.22 -6.48
C ALA A 91 8.91 -2.96 -6.06
N THR A 92 9.81 -2.24 -5.38
CA THR A 92 11.11 -2.81 -4.94
C THR A 92 10.91 -3.86 -3.85
N PRO A 93 11.81 -4.85 -3.74
CA PRO A 93 11.72 -5.85 -2.66
C PRO A 93 11.72 -5.25 -1.26
N ARG A 94 12.48 -4.19 -1.02
CA ARG A 94 12.52 -3.50 0.27
C ARG A 94 11.16 -2.88 0.61
N PHE A 95 10.54 -2.20 -0.35
CA PHE A 95 9.23 -1.58 -0.15
C PHE A 95 8.14 -2.63 0.10
N LEU A 96 8.13 -3.70 -0.71
CA LEU A 96 7.17 -4.79 -0.58
C LEU A 96 7.33 -5.50 0.77
N TYR A 97 8.55 -5.76 1.19
CA TYR A 97 8.81 -6.37 2.50
C TYR A 97 8.30 -5.50 3.64
N ASN A 98 8.51 -4.19 3.55
CA ASN A 98 8.02 -3.26 4.56
C ASN A 98 6.48 -3.29 4.65
N ILE A 99 5.80 -3.37 3.51
CA ILE A 99 4.34 -3.48 3.47
C ILE A 99 3.86 -4.75 4.15
N ILE A 100 4.48 -5.89 3.87
CA ILE A 100 4.09 -7.17 4.49
C ILE A 100 4.36 -7.17 5.99
N LYS A 101 5.51 -6.65 6.39
CA LYS A 101 5.93 -6.66 7.79
C LYS A 101 5.12 -5.69 8.64
N ASN A 102 4.92 -4.47 8.17
CA ASN A 102 4.34 -3.38 8.95
C ASN A 102 2.95 -2.97 8.50
N GLY A 103 2.54 -3.36 7.30
CA GLY A 103 1.23 -3.05 6.77
C GLY A 103 0.18 -4.06 7.21
N ARG A 104 -1.03 -3.86 6.70
CA ARG A 104 -2.16 -4.74 7.01
C ARG A 104 -2.90 -5.09 5.73
N ASN A 105 -3.13 -6.38 5.51
CA ASN A 105 -3.97 -6.83 4.40
C ASN A 105 -5.42 -6.46 4.67
N LEU A 106 -6.03 -5.74 3.73
CA LEU A 106 -7.45 -5.36 3.82
C LEU A 106 -8.33 -6.18 2.89
N HIS A 107 -7.77 -6.68 1.79
CA HIS A 107 -8.53 -7.42 0.80
C HIS A 107 -7.65 -8.46 0.12
N SER A 108 -8.20 -9.66 -0.04
CA SER A 108 -7.58 -10.75 -0.79
C SER A 108 -8.64 -11.44 -1.62
N LYS A 109 -8.35 -11.68 -2.89
CA LYS A 109 -9.23 -12.45 -3.77
C LYS A 109 -9.37 -13.88 -3.25
N ASP A 110 -8.27 -14.48 -2.80
CA ASP A 110 -8.22 -15.77 -2.13
C ASP A 110 -6.97 -15.88 -1.25
N ASP A 111 -6.98 -16.82 -0.32
CA ASP A 111 -5.87 -17.00 0.62
C ASP A 111 -4.60 -17.49 -0.07
N THR A 112 -4.73 -18.29 -1.10
CA THR A 112 -3.58 -18.82 -1.85
C THR A 112 -2.80 -17.71 -2.51
N THR A 113 -3.48 -16.77 -3.17
CA THR A 113 -2.83 -15.61 -3.81
C THR A 113 -2.07 -14.78 -2.79
N GLN A 114 -2.66 -14.53 -1.63
CA GLN A 114 -2.01 -13.78 -0.57
C GLN A 114 -0.75 -14.49 -0.06
N HIS A 115 -0.84 -15.78 0.24
CA HIS A 115 0.28 -16.56 0.77
C HIS A 115 1.42 -16.64 -0.24
N GLU A 116 1.12 -16.92 -1.51
CA GLU A 116 2.14 -16.98 -2.56
C GLU A 116 2.85 -15.65 -2.76
N PHE A 117 2.10 -14.55 -2.74
CA PHE A 117 2.66 -13.20 -2.85
C PHE A 117 3.59 -12.89 -1.68
N GLU A 118 3.15 -13.14 -0.45
CA GLU A 118 3.95 -12.85 0.74
C GLU A 118 5.20 -13.70 0.83
N ILE A 119 5.10 -15.00 0.50
CA ILE A 119 6.26 -15.90 0.48
C ILE A 119 7.28 -15.44 -0.56
N ARG A 120 6.84 -15.11 -1.76
CA ARG A 120 7.72 -14.63 -2.83
C ARG A 120 8.48 -13.36 -2.40
N ILE A 121 7.79 -12.43 -1.76
CA ILE A 121 8.42 -11.21 -1.28
C ILE A 121 9.46 -11.50 -0.22
N LEU A 122 9.17 -12.42 0.71
CA LEU A 122 10.14 -12.83 1.73
C LEU A 122 11.40 -13.43 1.10
N TYR A 123 11.25 -14.32 0.12
CA TYR A 123 12.39 -14.89 -0.60
C TYR A 123 13.20 -13.83 -1.32
N ASP A 124 12.54 -12.96 -2.08
CA ASP A 124 13.22 -11.90 -2.84
C ASP A 124 13.97 -10.96 -1.90
N TYR A 125 13.36 -10.60 -0.78
CA TYR A 125 13.98 -9.72 0.20
C TYR A 125 15.18 -10.38 0.89
N LEU A 126 15.06 -11.64 1.30
CA LEU A 126 16.16 -12.37 1.95
C LEU A 126 17.36 -12.56 1.01
N GLU A 127 17.09 -12.72 -0.28
CA GLU A 127 18.14 -12.82 -1.29
C GLU A 127 18.92 -11.51 -1.46
N ILE A 128 18.21 -10.38 -1.47
CA ILE A 128 18.83 -9.06 -1.70
C ILE A 128 19.32 -8.38 -0.42
N LYS A 129 18.83 -8.81 0.74
CA LYS A 129 19.13 -8.15 2.03
C LYS A 129 20.62 -7.99 2.32
N PRO A 130 21.50 -9.00 2.11
CA PRO A 130 22.92 -8.83 2.37
C PRO A 130 23.54 -7.71 1.55
N ILE A 131 23.11 -7.53 0.30
CA ILE A 131 23.57 -6.48 -0.59
C ILE A 131 23.10 -5.11 -0.11
N LEU A 132 21.83 -5.02 0.28
CA LEU A 132 21.24 -3.79 0.81
C LEU A 132 21.91 -3.37 2.11
N ASP A 133 22.17 -4.31 3.02
CA ASP A 133 22.83 -4.04 4.30
C ASP A 133 24.26 -3.53 4.08
N MET A 134 24.98 -4.12 3.13
CA MET A 134 26.33 -3.68 2.77
C MET A 134 26.32 -2.26 2.18
N TYR A 135 25.36 -1.98 1.31
CA TYR A 135 25.21 -0.67 0.69
C TYR A 135 24.88 0.41 1.73
N ASP A 136 23.95 0.14 2.61
CA ASP A 136 23.56 1.07 3.69
C ASP A 136 24.76 1.34 4.62
N LYS A 137 25.53 0.32 4.95
CA LYS A 137 26.74 0.44 5.76
C LYS A 137 27.78 1.31 5.10
N MET A 138 28.02 1.13 3.81
CA MET A 138 28.96 1.96 3.04
C MET A 138 28.51 3.42 2.99
N THR A 139 27.22 3.67 2.80
CA THR A 139 26.65 5.03 2.77
C THR A 139 26.84 5.72 4.11
N ILE A 140 26.61 5.02 5.22
CA ILE A 140 26.83 5.57 6.58
C ILE A 140 28.31 5.91 6.77
N MET A 141 29.22 5.04 6.35
CA MET A 141 30.67 5.29 6.45
C MET A 141 31.10 6.50 5.63
N ASP A 142 30.56 6.69 4.44
CA ASP A 142 30.87 7.85 3.60
C ASP A 142 30.40 9.15 4.25
N VAL A 143 29.22 9.14 4.89
CA VAL A 143 28.72 10.30 5.64
C VAL A 143 29.61 10.62 6.85
N LEU A 144 30.14 9.61 7.53
CA LEU A 144 30.98 9.80 8.70
C LEU A 144 32.41 10.25 8.37
N LYS A 145 32.87 10.13 7.12
CA LYS A 145 34.20 10.55 6.67
C LYS A 145 34.32 12.06 6.45
N ASP A 146 33.21 12.74 6.28
CA ASP A 146 33.18 14.22 6.15
C ASP A 146 33.13 14.88 7.55
#